data_b9346872d6ad07b94a914a2e73990be4
#
_entry.id   b9346872d6ad07b94a914a2e73990be4
#
_cell.length_a   1.000
_cell.length_b   1.000
_cell.length_c   1.000
_cell.angle_alpha   90.00
_cell.angle_beta   90.00
_cell.angle_gamma   90.00
#
_symmetry.space_group_name_H-M   'P 1'
#
loop_
_entity.id
_entity.type
_entity.pdbx_description
1 polymer ?
#
loop_
_entity_poly.entity_id
_entity_poly.type
_entity_poly.pdbx_seq_one_letter_code
_entity_poly.pdbx_strand_id
1 'polypeptide(L)'
;MQEFTFGTTDAILIGSKSESVFLFLHGNGGSKEEAFAFAQVAVPHGYQVIGIDVPVMGKPWEVLKMLEVVKDYLKKNYKSISIRANSIGAWFSMQAFNGEKINQALFVSPLLDMKVFIERMPEREEDYYNWVILHPIDQWNVPTYILRPATDVVVDESVYESFLANHDCHVEIAEEGEHWFHTPQQMNVMKKWEETVIYKNIKKNGKRMEIDIARLVLPEHGH
;
A
#
# COMPACT_ATOMS: atom_id res chain seq x y z
N MET A 1 -13.50 13.92 6.55
CA MET A 1 -12.05 13.90 6.75
C MET A 1 -11.75 14.41 8.15
N GLN A 2 -10.81 13.79 8.84
CA GLN A 2 -10.37 14.18 10.18
C GLN A 2 -8.85 14.03 10.24
N GLU A 3 -8.15 15.05 10.68
CA GLU A 3 -6.72 15.01 11.00
C GLU A 3 -6.53 14.60 12.46
N PHE A 4 -5.47 13.83 12.73
CA PHE A 4 -5.11 13.37 14.07
C PHE A 4 -3.64 12.90 14.07
N THR A 5 -3.13 12.44 15.22
CA THR A 5 -1.75 11.98 15.34
C THR A 5 -1.66 10.63 16.02
N PHE A 6 -0.65 9.86 15.65
CA PHE A 6 -0.14 8.70 16.39
C PHE A 6 1.16 9.12 17.09
N GLY A 7 1.06 9.59 18.33
CA GLY A 7 2.20 10.24 18.99
C GLY A 7 2.61 11.51 18.24
N THR A 8 3.78 11.49 17.60
CA THR A 8 4.30 12.59 16.79
C THR A 8 4.05 12.44 15.29
N THR A 9 3.41 11.36 14.87
CA THR A 9 3.17 11.05 13.45
C THR A 9 1.81 11.57 13.03
N ASP A 10 1.79 12.45 12.05
CA ASP A 10 0.56 13.02 11.50
C ASP A 10 -0.19 11.97 10.69
N ALA A 11 -1.51 12.01 10.80
CA ALA A 11 -2.41 11.09 10.13
C ALA A 11 -3.70 11.78 9.68
N ILE A 12 -4.31 11.22 8.64
CA ILE A 12 -5.64 11.60 8.17
C ILE A 12 -6.56 10.39 8.11
N LEU A 13 -7.81 10.59 8.51
CA LEU A 13 -8.89 9.62 8.37
C LEU A 13 -9.90 10.13 7.35
N ILE A 14 -10.16 9.31 6.34
CA ILE A 14 -11.05 9.63 5.21
C ILE A 14 -12.17 8.59 5.14
N GLY A 15 -13.39 9.05 4.88
CA GLY A 15 -14.57 8.19 4.75
C GLY A 15 -15.44 8.17 6.01
N SER A 16 -16.69 7.70 5.85
CA SER A 16 -17.63 7.51 6.93
C SER A 16 -17.22 6.32 7.80
N LYS A 17 -17.71 6.28 9.05
CA LYS A 17 -17.41 5.20 9.98
C LYS A 17 -17.65 3.81 9.34
N SER A 18 -16.66 2.95 9.42
CA SER A 18 -16.67 1.59 8.88
C SER A 18 -15.95 0.63 9.83
N GLU A 19 -16.28 -0.66 9.73
CA GLU A 19 -15.52 -1.72 10.39
C GLU A 19 -14.30 -2.16 9.57
N SER A 20 -14.18 -1.66 8.33
CA SER A 20 -13.11 -1.99 7.39
C SER A 20 -12.26 -0.77 7.08
N VAL A 21 -10.95 -0.92 7.10
CA VAL A 21 -10.00 0.16 6.87
C VAL A 21 -8.89 -0.28 5.92
N PHE A 22 -8.42 0.68 5.13
CA PHE A 22 -7.11 0.63 4.50
C PHE A 22 -6.16 1.56 5.24
N LEU A 23 -5.01 1.03 5.65
CA LEU A 23 -3.86 1.82 6.04
C LEU A 23 -3.06 2.16 4.79
N PHE A 24 -2.82 3.45 4.55
CA PHE A 24 -2.03 3.93 3.43
C PHE A 24 -0.65 4.39 3.91
N LEU A 25 0.40 3.80 3.30
CA LEU A 25 1.80 4.18 3.53
C LEU A 25 2.40 4.69 2.23
N HIS A 26 2.86 5.95 2.26
CA HIS A 26 3.53 6.57 1.10
C HIS A 26 4.95 6.02 0.88
N GLY A 27 5.52 6.32 -0.28
CA GLY A 27 6.93 6.08 -0.60
C GLY A 27 7.86 7.22 -0.17
N ASN A 28 9.12 7.14 -0.57
CA ASN A 28 10.08 8.22 -0.31
C ASN A 28 9.65 9.52 -1.00
N GLY A 29 9.68 10.62 -0.25
CA GLY A 29 9.24 11.94 -0.72
C GLY A 29 7.72 12.14 -0.79
N GLY A 30 6.93 11.13 -0.43
CA GLY A 30 5.48 11.20 -0.34
C GLY A 30 4.99 11.71 1.01
N SER A 31 3.66 11.70 1.18
CA SER A 31 2.99 12.10 2.42
C SER A 31 1.63 11.41 2.60
N LYS A 32 1.02 11.57 3.78
CA LYS A 32 -0.31 11.05 4.08
C LYS A 32 -1.40 11.55 3.10
N GLU A 33 -1.19 12.71 2.48
CA GLU A 33 -2.12 13.31 1.53
C GLU A 33 -2.31 12.47 0.26
N GLU A 34 -1.35 11.64 -0.12
CA GLU A 34 -1.50 10.71 -1.25
C GLU A 34 -2.67 9.73 -1.03
N ALA A 35 -3.05 9.48 0.21
CA ALA A 35 -4.20 8.68 0.56
C ALA A 35 -5.53 9.25 0.01
N PHE A 36 -5.61 10.54 -0.32
CA PHE A 36 -6.81 11.14 -0.92
C PHE A 36 -7.17 10.53 -2.27
N ALA A 37 -6.17 10.30 -3.11
CA ALA A 37 -6.39 9.69 -4.43
C ALA A 37 -6.93 8.26 -4.27
N PHE A 38 -6.32 7.47 -3.40
CA PHE A 38 -6.77 6.11 -3.11
C PHE A 38 -8.15 6.08 -2.42
N ALA A 39 -8.43 7.02 -1.54
CA ALA A 39 -9.72 7.09 -0.86
C ALA A 39 -10.91 7.32 -1.82
N GLN A 40 -10.68 7.96 -2.98
CA GLN A 40 -11.72 8.08 -4.02
C GLN A 40 -12.15 6.71 -4.56
N VAL A 41 -11.28 5.72 -4.48
CA VAL A 41 -11.57 4.33 -4.86
C VAL A 41 -12.12 3.54 -3.68
N ALA A 42 -11.45 3.57 -2.52
CA ALA A 42 -11.77 2.68 -1.40
C ALA A 42 -13.06 3.06 -0.63
N VAL A 43 -13.31 4.37 -0.45
CA VAL A 43 -14.46 4.85 0.34
C VAL A 43 -15.81 4.48 -0.28
N PRO A 44 -16.03 4.58 -1.61
CA PRO A 44 -17.27 4.11 -2.23
C PRO A 44 -17.54 2.61 -2.01
N HIS A 45 -16.50 1.83 -1.73
CA HIS A 45 -16.59 0.39 -1.45
C HIS A 45 -16.73 0.07 0.06
N GLY A 46 -17.01 1.08 0.89
CA GLY A 46 -17.30 0.90 2.30
C GLY A 46 -16.08 0.81 3.21
N TYR A 47 -14.89 1.21 2.75
CA TYR A 47 -13.70 1.32 3.58
C TYR A 47 -13.53 2.73 4.13
N GLN A 48 -12.95 2.83 5.33
CA GLN A 48 -12.23 4.03 5.71
C GLN A 48 -10.78 3.93 5.19
N VAL A 49 -10.13 5.06 4.99
CA VAL A 49 -8.70 5.12 4.65
C VAL A 49 -7.99 5.96 5.70
N ILE A 50 -6.92 5.43 6.25
CA ILE A 50 -6.01 6.15 7.14
C ILE A 50 -4.70 6.32 6.40
N GLY A 51 -4.35 7.57 6.05
CA GLY A 51 -3.03 7.94 5.57
C GLY A 51 -2.16 8.39 6.74
N ILE A 52 -0.89 8.01 6.74
CA ILE A 52 0.07 8.38 7.79
C ILE A 52 1.36 8.92 7.18
N ASP A 53 1.98 9.92 7.84
CA ASP A 53 3.31 10.41 7.48
C ASP A 53 4.37 9.49 8.10
N VAL A 54 4.85 8.54 7.29
CA VAL A 54 5.90 7.61 7.71
C VAL A 54 7.26 8.25 7.50
N PRO A 55 8.13 8.34 8.51
CA PRO A 55 9.50 8.82 8.31
C PRO A 55 10.36 7.74 7.61
N VAL A 56 10.04 7.46 6.34
CA VAL A 56 10.61 6.34 5.57
C VAL A 56 12.13 6.36 5.40
N MET A 57 12.76 7.53 5.61
CA MET A 57 14.21 7.68 5.63
C MET A 57 14.81 7.59 7.05
N GLY A 58 13.97 7.34 8.05
CA GLY A 58 14.40 7.13 9.43
C GLY A 58 14.97 5.73 9.68
N LYS A 59 15.48 5.52 10.86
CA LYS A 59 16.00 4.21 11.28
C LYS A 59 14.87 3.16 11.30
N PRO A 60 15.07 1.95 10.77
CA PRO A 60 14.00 0.95 10.69
C PRO A 60 13.33 0.68 12.03
N TRP A 61 14.10 0.54 13.08
CA TRP A 61 13.58 0.23 14.43
C TRP A 61 12.73 1.37 15.01
N GLU A 62 13.00 2.65 14.65
CA GLU A 62 12.20 3.79 15.08
C GLU A 62 10.89 3.85 14.30
N VAL A 63 10.95 3.65 12.98
CA VAL A 63 9.77 3.58 12.12
C VAL A 63 8.85 2.44 12.55
N LEU A 64 9.39 1.26 12.80
CA LEU A 64 8.61 0.11 13.24
C LEU A 64 7.98 0.32 14.63
N LYS A 65 8.70 0.96 15.56
CA LYS A 65 8.14 1.32 16.86
C LYS A 65 6.94 2.27 16.72
N MET A 66 7.00 3.20 15.78
CA MET A 66 5.87 4.07 15.46
C MET A 66 4.71 3.27 14.85
N LEU A 67 5.01 2.36 13.90
CA LEU A 67 4.00 1.52 13.26
C LEU A 67 3.33 0.54 14.22
N GLU A 68 3.98 0.14 15.34
CA GLU A 68 3.33 -0.63 16.40
C GLU A 68 2.14 0.15 17.03
N VAL A 69 2.31 1.45 17.27
CA VAL A 69 1.22 2.30 17.80
C VAL A 69 0.05 2.36 16.81
N VAL A 70 0.36 2.50 15.51
CA VAL A 70 -0.65 2.48 14.44
C VAL A 70 -1.37 1.14 14.40
N LYS A 71 -0.62 0.04 14.45
CA LYS A 71 -1.13 -1.32 14.43
C LYS A 71 -2.10 -1.59 15.59
N ASP A 72 -1.73 -1.21 16.79
CA ASP A 72 -2.58 -1.36 17.98
C ASP A 72 -3.88 -0.57 17.85
N TYR A 73 -3.81 0.65 17.34
CA TYR A 73 -5.00 1.44 17.04
C TYR A 73 -5.92 0.76 16.02
N LEU A 74 -5.35 0.25 14.93
CA LEU A 74 -6.11 -0.44 13.89
C LEU A 74 -6.81 -1.69 14.45
N LYS A 75 -6.09 -2.53 15.18
CA LYS A 75 -6.62 -3.77 15.80
C LYS A 75 -7.74 -3.48 16.80
N LYS A 76 -7.67 -2.37 17.51
CA LYS A 76 -8.70 -1.96 18.48
C LYS A 76 -9.96 -1.43 17.81
N ASN A 77 -9.86 -0.75 16.68
CA ASN A 77 -10.96 0.03 16.12
C ASN A 77 -11.60 -0.61 14.87
N TYR A 78 -10.95 -1.60 14.24
CA TYR A 78 -11.42 -2.19 12.99
C TYR A 78 -11.46 -3.71 13.05
N LYS A 79 -12.46 -4.31 12.40
CA LYS A 79 -12.57 -5.77 12.25
C LYS A 79 -11.79 -6.29 11.04
N SER A 80 -11.62 -5.44 10.03
CA SER A 80 -10.99 -5.77 8.76
C SER A 80 -9.94 -4.70 8.42
N ILE A 81 -8.69 -5.12 8.37
CA ILE A 81 -7.55 -4.26 8.08
C ILE A 81 -6.95 -4.69 6.75
N SER A 82 -6.74 -3.75 5.86
CA SER A 82 -6.04 -3.90 4.59
C SER A 82 -4.94 -2.85 4.49
N ILE A 83 -3.97 -3.08 3.63
CA ILE A 83 -2.82 -2.18 3.45
C ILE A 83 -2.79 -1.71 1.99
N ARG A 84 -2.50 -0.44 1.77
CA ARG A 84 -2.14 0.15 0.50
C ARG A 84 -0.82 0.89 0.68
N ALA A 85 0.21 0.50 -0.06
CA ALA A 85 1.52 1.10 0.14
C ALA A 85 2.30 1.30 -1.17
N ASN A 86 3.14 2.33 -1.19
CA ASN A 86 4.02 2.68 -2.30
C ASN A 86 5.49 2.40 -1.92
N SER A 87 6.25 1.82 -2.86
CA SER A 87 7.71 1.70 -2.79
C SER A 87 8.23 1.20 -1.43
N ILE A 88 9.05 1.96 -0.73
CA ILE A 88 9.58 1.64 0.60
C ILE A 88 8.48 1.52 1.68
N GLY A 89 7.34 2.18 1.51
CA GLY A 89 6.18 1.99 2.39
C GLY A 89 5.67 0.55 2.37
N ALA A 90 5.80 -0.17 1.25
CA ALA A 90 5.46 -1.60 1.17
C ALA A 90 6.41 -2.44 2.03
N TRP A 91 7.71 -2.16 1.99
CA TRP A 91 8.69 -2.85 2.83
C TRP A 91 8.42 -2.66 4.33
N PHE A 92 8.18 -1.42 4.76
CA PHE A 92 7.81 -1.14 6.15
C PHE A 92 6.48 -1.80 6.54
N SER A 93 5.53 -1.87 5.61
CA SER A 93 4.27 -2.58 5.85
C SER A 93 4.49 -4.06 6.10
N MET A 94 5.32 -4.71 5.28
CA MET A 94 5.64 -6.13 5.44
C MET A 94 6.38 -6.39 6.75
N GLN A 95 7.32 -5.53 7.14
CA GLN A 95 8.02 -5.64 8.42
C GLN A 95 7.08 -5.47 9.63
N ALA A 96 6.21 -4.46 9.60
CA ALA A 96 5.35 -4.13 10.75
C ALA A 96 4.17 -5.09 10.91
N PHE A 97 3.63 -5.62 9.82
CA PHE A 97 2.40 -6.41 9.81
C PHE A 97 2.62 -7.90 9.49
N ASN A 98 3.88 -8.35 9.44
CA ASN A 98 4.17 -9.78 9.28
C ASN A 98 3.57 -10.58 10.44
N GLY A 99 2.87 -11.67 10.12
CA GLY A 99 2.17 -12.50 11.10
C GLY A 99 0.84 -11.93 11.63
N GLU A 100 0.45 -10.73 11.23
CA GLU A 100 -0.82 -10.12 11.59
C GLU A 100 -1.95 -10.54 10.63
N LYS A 101 -3.19 -10.48 11.13
CA LYS A 101 -4.37 -10.76 10.31
C LYS A 101 -4.72 -9.58 9.43
N ILE A 102 -4.12 -9.54 8.24
CA ILE A 102 -4.38 -8.55 7.20
C ILE A 102 -5.21 -9.19 6.09
N ASN A 103 -6.27 -8.53 5.65
CA ASN A 103 -7.17 -9.05 4.63
C ASN A 103 -6.52 -9.09 3.24
N GLN A 104 -5.80 -8.04 2.90
CA GLN A 104 -5.12 -7.88 1.62
C GLN A 104 -4.10 -6.74 1.69
N ALA A 105 -3.11 -6.80 0.82
CA ALA A 105 -2.17 -5.73 0.58
C ALA A 105 -2.19 -5.34 -0.90
N LEU A 106 -2.25 -4.04 -1.19
CA LEU A 106 -2.13 -3.46 -2.51
C LEU A 106 -0.85 -2.64 -2.54
N PHE A 107 0.12 -3.08 -3.32
CA PHE A 107 1.43 -2.45 -3.43
C PHE A 107 1.66 -1.87 -4.81
N VAL A 108 2.14 -0.64 -4.88
CA VAL A 108 2.56 0.01 -6.14
C VAL A 108 4.06 0.22 -6.12
N SER A 109 4.73 -0.31 -7.14
CA SER A 109 6.19 -0.30 -7.27
C SER A 109 6.92 -0.68 -5.97
N PRO A 110 6.55 -1.79 -5.30
CA PRO A 110 7.03 -2.06 -3.95
C PRO A 110 8.53 -2.31 -3.89
N LEU A 111 9.17 -1.81 -2.85
CA LEU A 111 10.50 -2.23 -2.47
C LEU A 111 10.37 -3.54 -1.68
N LEU A 112 10.67 -4.66 -2.35
CA LEU A 112 10.44 -6.02 -1.83
C LEU A 112 11.67 -6.60 -1.11
N ASP A 113 12.87 -6.15 -1.47
CA ASP A 113 14.14 -6.55 -0.86
C ASP A 113 14.99 -5.31 -0.54
N MET A 114 14.99 -4.94 0.73
CA MET A 114 15.76 -3.79 1.22
C MET A 114 17.27 -4.05 1.21
N LYS A 115 17.69 -5.30 1.40
CA LYS A 115 19.11 -5.66 1.37
C LYS A 115 19.69 -5.38 -0.02
N VAL A 116 19.04 -5.92 -1.07
CA VAL A 116 19.45 -5.69 -2.46
C VAL A 116 19.42 -4.21 -2.80
N PHE A 117 18.42 -3.48 -2.35
CA PHE A 117 18.31 -2.03 -2.56
C PHE A 117 19.50 -1.28 -1.96
N ILE A 118 19.84 -1.55 -0.68
CA ILE A 118 20.95 -0.86 0.02
C ILE A 118 22.30 -1.22 -0.60
N GLU A 119 22.50 -2.46 -1.04
CA GLU A 119 23.76 -2.91 -1.67
C GLU A 119 24.06 -2.16 -2.97
N ARG A 120 23.06 -1.56 -3.60
CA ARG A 120 23.20 -0.73 -4.82
C ARG A 120 23.43 0.75 -4.53
N MET A 121 23.28 1.17 -3.29
CA MET A 121 23.50 2.58 -2.92
C MET A 121 25.01 2.90 -2.91
N PRO A 122 25.39 4.09 -3.37
CA PRO A 122 26.81 4.50 -3.38
C PRO A 122 27.38 4.64 -1.97
N GLU A 123 26.55 4.98 -1.01
CA GLU A 123 26.89 5.05 0.42
C GLU A 123 25.91 4.20 1.20
N ARG A 124 26.44 3.43 2.14
CA ARG A 124 25.67 2.52 2.96
C ARG A 124 25.81 2.89 4.43
N GLU A 125 24.68 3.08 5.08
CA GLU A 125 24.65 3.22 6.53
C GLU A 125 24.73 1.83 7.18
N GLU A 126 25.85 1.51 7.82
CA GLU A 126 26.15 0.18 8.31
C GLU A 126 25.14 -0.33 9.36
N ASP A 127 24.68 0.52 10.28
CA ASP A 127 23.69 0.13 11.30
C ASP A 127 22.35 -0.24 10.66
N TYR A 128 21.92 0.52 9.64
CA TYR A 128 20.71 0.24 8.88
C TYR A 128 20.84 -1.10 8.14
N TYR A 129 21.94 -1.28 7.42
CA TYR A 129 22.21 -2.50 6.65
C TYR A 129 22.27 -3.74 7.54
N ASN A 130 23.00 -3.67 8.66
CA ASN A 130 23.11 -4.76 9.62
C ASN A 130 21.74 -5.13 10.21
N TRP A 131 20.92 -4.13 10.49
CA TRP A 131 19.56 -4.37 10.96
C TRP A 131 18.73 -5.12 9.91
N VAL A 132 18.78 -4.69 8.64
CA VAL A 132 18.04 -5.32 7.53
C VAL A 132 18.45 -6.78 7.34
N ILE A 133 19.74 -7.10 7.41
CA ILE A 133 20.24 -8.50 7.31
C ILE A 133 19.68 -9.37 8.44
N LEU A 134 19.57 -8.82 9.65
CA LEU A 134 19.08 -9.56 10.81
C LEU A 134 17.55 -9.70 10.84
N HIS A 135 16.84 -8.96 10.01
CA HIS A 135 15.37 -8.95 9.95
C HIS A 135 14.85 -9.15 8.51
N PRO A 136 15.17 -10.27 7.86
CA PRO A 136 14.66 -10.57 6.51
C PRO A 136 13.15 -10.76 6.55
N ILE A 137 12.50 -10.52 5.42
CA ILE A 137 11.09 -10.86 5.22
C ILE A 137 11.03 -12.23 4.56
N ASP A 138 11.17 -13.28 5.35
CA ASP A 138 11.19 -14.66 4.85
C ASP A 138 9.78 -15.21 4.58
N GLN A 139 8.77 -14.66 5.23
CA GLN A 139 7.39 -15.09 5.11
C GLN A 139 6.45 -13.87 5.09
N TRP A 140 5.66 -13.81 4.05
CA TRP A 140 4.58 -12.83 3.93
C TRP A 140 3.33 -13.54 3.42
N ASN A 141 2.39 -13.85 4.34
CA ASN A 141 1.23 -14.68 4.06
C ASN A 141 -0.06 -13.86 3.83
N VAL A 142 0.07 -12.59 3.47
CA VAL A 142 -1.06 -11.72 3.16
C VAL A 142 -1.37 -11.81 1.67
N PRO A 143 -2.66 -11.99 1.28
CA PRO A 143 -3.06 -11.89 -0.12
C PRO A 143 -2.59 -10.55 -0.71
N THR A 144 -1.68 -10.59 -1.67
CA THR A 144 -0.98 -9.39 -2.14
C THR A 144 -1.21 -9.16 -3.62
N TYR A 145 -1.51 -7.93 -3.96
CA TYR A 145 -1.68 -7.42 -5.32
C TYR A 145 -0.61 -6.38 -5.57
N ILE A 146 0.11 -6.53 -6.66
CA ILE A 146 1.22 -5.65 -7.03
C ILE A 146 0.92 -5.02 -8.38
N LEU A 147 1.00 -3.69 -8.45
CA LEU A 147 1.13 -2.95 -9.69
C LEU A 147 2.57 -2.47 -9.79
N ARG A 148 3.25 -2.82 -10.89
CA ARG A 148 4.60 -2.34 -11.17
C ARG A 148 4.74 -1.83 -12.59
N PRO A 149 5.69 -0.91 -12.87
CA PRO A 149 6.01 -0.54 -14.24
C PRO A 149 6.70 -1.71 -14.98
N ALA A 150 6.60 -1.71 -16.30
CA ALA A 150 7.33 -2.67 -17.15
C ALA A 150 8.86 -2.49 -17.01
N THR A 151 9.30 -1.24 -16.83
CA THR A 151 10.71 -0.92 -16.56
C THR A 151 10.81 -0.10 -15.28
N ASP A 152 11.34 -0.72 -14.23
CA ASP A 152 11.54 -0.06 -12.95
C ASP A 152 13.04 0.27 -12.77
N VAL A 153 13.36 1.56 -12.60
CA VAL A 153 14.74 2.02 -12.42
C VAL A 153 15.23 1.89 -10.97
N VAL A 154 14.34 1.57 -10.04
CA VAL A 154 14.61 1.45 -8.61
C VAL A 154 14.67 -0.01 -8.18
N VAL A 155 13.76 -0.85 -8.67
CA VAL A 155 13.64 -2.26 -8.29
C VAL A 155 13.90 -3.14 -9.50
N ASP A 156 14.90 -4.01 -9.41
CA ASP A 156 15.24 -4.95 -10.49
C ASP A 156 14.16 -6.02 -10.68
N GLU A 157 14.01 -6.47 -11.92
CA GLU A 157 13.11 -7.57 -12.28
C GLU A 157 13.37 -8.83 -11.44
N SER A 158 14.64 -9.16 -11.20
CA SER A 158 15.04 -10.33 -10.41
C SER A 158 14.53 -10.30 -8.96
N VAL A 159 14.32 -9.11 -8.39
CA VAL A 159 13.73 -8.94 -7.05
C VAL A 159 12.24 -9.32 -7.09
N TYR A 160 11.51 -8.87 -8.12
CA TYR A 160 10.13 -9.27 -8.32
C TYR A 160 10.01 -10.78 -8.53
N GLU A 161 10.83 -11.35 -9.42
CA GLU A 161 10.84 -12.80 -9.70
C GLU A 161 11.10 -13.62 -8.43
N SER A 162 12.10 -13.23 -7.63
CA SER A 162 12.44 -13.90 -6.38
C SER A 162 11.30 -13.82 -5.37
N PHE A 163 10.67 -12.66 -5.23
CA PHE A 163 9.56 -12.49 -4.31
C PHE A 163 8.35 -13.32 -4.73
N LEU A 164 8.00 -13.31 -6.01
CA LEU A 164 6.88 -14.07 -6.57
C LEU A 164 7.06 -15.58 -6.49
N ALA A 165 8.29 -16.07 -6.58
CA ALA A 165 8.58 -17.50 -6.45
C ALA A 165 8.27 -18.03 -5.04
N ASN A 166 8.25 -17.16 -4.03
CA ASN A 166 8.11 -17.54 -2.62
C ASN A 166 6.79 -17.07 -1.96
N HIS A 167 6.00 -16.23 -2.65
CA HIS A 167 4.79 -15.63 -2.08
C HIS A 167 3.62 -15.69 -3.07
N ASP A 168 2.41 -15.94 -2.56
CA ASP A 168 1.18 -15.91 -3.38
C ASP A 168 0.76 -14.46 -3.64
N CYS A 169 1.17 -13.95 -4.80
CA CYS A 169 0.92 -12.58 -5.23
C CYS A 169 0.32 -12.51 -6.63
N HIS A 170 -0.52 -11.51 -6.84
CA HIS A 170 -1.03 -11.13 -8.16
C HIS A 170 -0.29 -9.89 -8.66
N VAL A 171 0.36 -9.99 -9.79
CA VAL A 171 1.10 -8.87 -10.40
C VAL A 171 0.41 -8.40 -11.65
N GLU A 172 0.27 -7.07 -11.77
CA GLU A 172 -0.11 -6.37 -13.00
C GLU A 172 1.02 -5.44 -13.41
N ILE A 173 1.36 -5.48 -14.70
CA ILE A 173 2.44 -4.69 -15.29
C ILE A 173 1.83 -3.52 -16.05
N ALA A 174 2.25 -2.31 -15.69
CA ALA A 174 1.88 -1.09 -16.41
C ALA A 174 2.94 -0.78 -17.46
N GLU A 175 2.62 -0.97 -18.72
CA GLU A 175 3.56 -0.80 -19.86
C GLU A 175 4.14 0.62 -19.93
N GLU A 176 3.33 1.63 -19.65
CA GLU A 176 3.75 3.05 -19.65
C GLU A 176 4.04 3.57 -18.24
N GLY A 177 4.16 2.68 -17.24
CA GLY A 177 4.40 3.05 -15.85
C GLY A 177 5.85 3.47 -15.60
N GLU A 178 6.02 4.36 -14.66
CA GLU A 178 7.29 4.66 -14.00
C GLU A 178 7.20 4.32 -12.51
N HIS A 179 8.34 4.17 -11.85
CA HIS A 179 8.36 3.81 -10.42
C HIS A 179 7.40 4.66 -9.57
N TRP A 180 7.30 5.94 -9.85
CA TRP A 180 6.50 6.89 -9.06
C TRP A 180 5.04 7.05 -9.47
N PHE A 181 4.63 6.57 -10.64
CA PHE A 181 3.24 6.70 -11.15
C PHE A 181 2.68 8.12 -10.98
N HIS A 182 3.37 9.13 -11.51
CA HIS A 182 3.08 10.54 -11.23
C HIS A 182 2.37 11.31 -12.35
N THR A 183 2.36 10.78 -13.59
CA THR A 183 1.64 11.43 -14.68
C THR A 183 0.13 11.14 -14.60
N PRO A 184 -0.75 12.00 -15.14
CA PRO A 184 -2.20 11.76 -15.15
C PRO A 184 -2.58 10.41 -15.76
N GLN A 185 -1.89 9.98 -16.81
CA GLN A 185 -2.11 8.68 -17.46
C GLN A 185 -1.75 7.53 -16.52
N GLN A 186 -0.58 7.59 -15.92
CA GLN A 186 -0.10 6.57 -14.96
C GLN A 186 -0.99 6.51 -13.71
N MET A 187 -1.40 7.66 -13.18
CA MET A 187 -2.34 7.72 -12.06
C MET A 187 -3.70 7.11 -12.42
N ASN A 188 -4.17 7.29 -13.67
CA ASN A 188 -5.40 6.66 -14.12
C ASN A 188 -5.27 5.13 -14.26
N VAL A 189 -4.13 4.62 -14.71
CA VAL A 189 -3.82 3.18 -14.73
C VAL A 189 -3.86 2.62 -13.31
N MET A 190 -3.16 3.26 -12.38
CA MET A 190 -3.14 2.88 -10.97
C MET A 190 -4.56 2.87 -10.37
N LYS A 191 -5.34 3.92 -10.59
CA LYS A 191 -6.73 4.01 -10.10
C LYS A 191 -7.59 2.86 -10.63
N LYS A 192 -7.55 2.57 -11.93
CA LYS A 192 -8.33 1.46 -12.53
C LYS A 192 -7.92 0.10 -11.97
N TRP A 193 -6.63 -0.11 -11.74
CA TRP A 193 -6.12 -1.31 -11.10
C TRP A 193 -6.65 -1.45 -9.67
N GLU A 194 -6.57 -0.40 -8.86
CA GLU A 194 -7.10 -0.36 -7.49
C GLU A 194 -8.61 -0.68 -7.45
N GLU A 195 -9.40 -0.06 -8.32
CA GLU A 195 -10.84 -0.34 -8.47
C GLU A 195 -11.09 -1.81 -8.79
N THR A 196 -10.33 -2.38 -9.72
CA THR A 196 -10.46 -3.77 -10.15
C THR A 196 -10.16 -4.75 -9.01
N VAL A 197 -9.07 -4.50 -8.27
CA VAL A 197 -8.64 -5.36 -7.15
C VAL A 197 -9.64 -5.31 -6.02
N ILE A 198 -10.08 -4.12 -5.62
CA ILE A 198 -11.04 -3.96 -4.51
C ILE A 198 -12.37 -4.63 -4.89
N TYR A 199 -12.87 -4.45 -6.09
CA TYR A 199 -14.12 -5.05 -6.56
C TYR A 199 -14.09 -6.59 -6.58
N LYS A 200 -12.99 -7.18 -7.10
CA LYS A 200 -12.80 -8.64 -7.13
C LYS A 200 -12.81 -9.23 -5.71
N ASN A 201 -12.18 -8.56 -4.76
CA ASN A 201 -12.07 -9.04 -3.38
C ASN A 201 -13.40 -8.92 -2.62
N ILE A 202 -14.21 -7.91 -2.87
CA ILE A 202 -15.56 -7.81 -2.31
C ILE A 202 -16.42 -8.98 -2.78
N LYS A 203 -16.38 -9.33 -4.07
CA LYS A 203 -17.12 -10.49 -4.61
C LYS A 203 -16.68 -11.82 -4.00
N LYS A 204 -15.36 -12.03 -3.87
CA LYS A 204 -14.79 -13.26 -3.31
C LYS A 204 -15.19 -13.46 -1.83
N ASN A 205 -15.27 -12.39 -1.07
CA ASN A 205 -15.61 -12.43 0.36
C ASN A 205 -17.11 -12.48 0.66
N GLY A 206 -17.97 -12.65 -0.36
CA GLY A 206 -19.42 -12.89 -0.18
C GLY A 206 -20.21 -11.68 0.35
N LYS A 207 -19.61 -10.50 0.44
CA LYS A 207 -20.34 -9.27 0.72
C LYS A 207 -21.02 -8.79 -0.56
N ARG A 208 -22.23 -9.31 -0.83
CA ARG A 208 -23.15 -8.73 -1.78
C ARG A 208 -23.58 -7.34 -1.29
N MET A 209 -22.83 -6.30 -1.62
CA MET A 209 -23.45 -4.98 -1.75
C MET A 209 -24.09 -4.96 -3.14
N GLU A 210 -25.42 -4.86 -3.20
CA GLU A 210 -26.12 -4.47 -4.41
C GLU A 210 -25.67 -3.05 -4.75
N ILE A 211 -24.67 -2.94 -5.60
CA ILE A 211 -24.30 -1.67 -6.21
C ILE A 211 -25.35 -1.46 -7.30
N ASP A 212 -26.19 -0.48 -7.12
CA ASP A 212 -27.18 -0.03 -8.12
C ASP A 212 -26.41 0.47 -9.36
N ILE A 213 -26.24 -0.44 -10.33
CA ILE A 213 -25.54 -0.18 -11.61
C ILE A 213 -26.26 0.92 -12.40
N ALA A 214 -27.52 1.24 -12.07
CA ALA A 214 -28.30 2.30 -12.71
C ALA A 214 -27.75 3.72 -12.47
N ARG A 215 -26.86 3.92 -11.49
CA ARG A 215 -26.23 5.23 -11.22
C ARG A 215 -24.90 5.48 -11.95
N LEU A 216 -24.41 4.51 -12.71
CA LEU A 216 -23.15 4.62 -13.49
C LEU A 216 -23.37 4.96 -14.97
N VAL A 217 -24.61 5.17 -15.41
CA VAL A 217 -24.88 5.68 -16.75
C VAL A 217 -24.62 7.19 -16.72
N LEU A 218 -23.51 7.60 -17.29
CA LEU A 218 -23.23 8.99 -17.60
C LEU A 218 -24.35 9.54 -18.48
N PRO A 219 -24.84 10.76 -18.24
CA PRO A 219 -25.80 11.37 -19.16
C PRO A 219 -25.13 11.55 -20.53
N GLU A 220 -25.72 10.95 -21.56
CA GLU A 220 -25.36 11.23 -22.93
C GLU A 220 -25.54 12.74 -23.17
N HIS A 221 -24.49 13.37 -23.65
CA HIS A 221 -24.59 14.74 -24.14
C HIS A 221 -25.58 14.78 -25.30
N GLY A 222 -26.77 15.23 -25.02
CA GLY A 222 -27.74 15.67 -26.04
C GLY A 222 -27.41 17.09 -26.51
N HIS A 223 -27.28 17.22 -27.81
CA HIS A 223 -27.15 18.36 -28.69
C HIS A 223 -27.27 19.78 -28.16
#